data_841d6a600c58e528371c6319fb0c4efb
#
_entry.id   841d6a600c58e528371c6319fb0c4efb
#
_cell.length_a   1.000
_cell.length_b   1.000
_cell.length_c   1.000
_cell.angle_alpha   90.00
_cell.angle_beta   90.00
_cell.angle_gamma   90.00
#
_symmetry.space_group_name_H-M   'P 1'
#
loop_
_entity.id
_entity.type
_entity.pdbx_description
1 polymer ?
#
loop_
_entity_poly.entity_id
_entity_poly.type
_entity_poly.pdbx_seq_one_letter_code
_entity_poly.pdbx_strand_id
1 'polypeptide(L)'
;MAEMIVSGDYISIIELSEMLCVPQTIIIEWIEHDVVSAKIQADSYYVAAYDIARAKSAMRLMRDLDVNSSAISIILSLREKIKELEAVVSVNMR
;
A
#
# COMPACT_ATOMS: atom_id res chain seq x y z
N MET A 1 -4.94 7.87 -21.84
CA MET A 1 -5.06 7.52 -21.40
C MET A 1 -5.21 7.35 -20.66
N ALA A 2 -5.40 7.24 -20.79
CA ALA A 2 -5.66 6.75 -20.16
C ALA A 2 -5.76 6.29 -19.57
N GLU A 3 -5.78 6.12 -19.97
CA GLU A 3 -5.86 5.44 -19.58
C GLU A 3 -5.77 5.05 -18.81
N MET A 4 -5.72 5.06 -19.06
CA MET A 4 -5.56 4.49 -18.38
C MET A 4 -5.69 4.30 -17.63
N ILE A 5 -5.85 4.34 -17.65
CA ILE A 5 -5.95 3.95 -16.93
C ILE A 5 -6.47 3.37 -16.53
N VAL A 6 -7.00 3.33 -16.90
CA VAL A 6 -7.61 2.65 -16.57
C VAL A 6 -7.62 1.78 -15.98
N SER A 7 -7.78 1.27 -16.15
CA SER A 7 -7.92 0.20 -15.52
C SER A 7 -6.93 0.07 -14.77
N GLY A 8 -6.43 0.16 -15.15
CA GLY A 8 -5.58 -0.15 -14.41
C GLY A 8 -5.21 0.72 -13.58
N ASP A 9 -5.38 0.66 -13.19
CA ASP A 9 -5.56 1.56 -12.32
C ASP A 9 -4.35 1.79 -11.48
N TYR A 10 -3.66 2.82 -11.76
CA TYR A 10 -2.43 3.24 -11.09
C TYR A 10 -2.53 4.72 -10.77
N ILE A 11 -1.86 5.12 -9.68
CA ILE A 11 -1.76 6.50 -9.28
C ILE A 11 -0.28 6.86 -9.18
N SER A 12 0.12 8.02 -9.68
CA SER A 12 1.51 8.43 -9.57
C SER A 12 1.90 8.67 -8.12
N ILE A 13 3.19 8.49 -7.78
CA ILE A 13 3.62 8.75 -6.41
C ILE A 13 3.47 10.22 -6.06
N ILE A 14 3.50 11.11 -7.05
CA ILE A 14 3.29 12.54 -6.81
C ILE A 14 1.87 12.77 -6.29
N GLU A 15 0.89 12.19 -6.97
CA GLU A 15 -0.51 12.32 -6.54
C GLU A 15 -0.77 11.64 -5.21
N LEU A 16 -0.21 10.45 -5.03
CA LEU A 16 -0.38 9.71 -3.77
C LEU A 16 0.25 10.46 -2.61
N SER A 17 1.43 11.04 -2.83
CA SER A 17 2.12 11.87 -1.84
C SER A 17 1.24 13.03 -1.40
N GLU A 18 0.60 13.70 -2.34
CA GLU A 18 -0.29 14.83 -2.05
C GLU A 18 -1.53 14.36 -1.31
N MET A 19 -2.11 13.27 -1.77
CA MET A 19 -3.32 12.71 -1.17
C MET A 19 -3.11 12.33 0.30
N LEU A 20 -1.96 11.71 0.61
CA LEU A 20 -1.69 11.19 1.94
C LEU A 20 -0.89 12.17 2.82
N CYS A 21 -0.41 13.25 2.25
CA CYS A 21 0.48 14.19 2.93
C CYS A 21 1.72 13.48 3.47
N VAL A 22 2.32 12.66 2.61
CA VAL A 22 3.51 11.86 2.94
C VAL A 22 4.57 12.16 1.89
N PRO A 23 5.84 12.36 2.28
CA PRO A 23 6.90 12.61 1.31
C PRO A 23 7.02 11.48 0.29
N GLN A 24 7.34 11.83 -0.95
CA GLN A 24 7.52 10.84 -2.00
C GLN A 24 8.60 9.81 -1.64
N THR A 25 9.64 10.24 -0.92
CA THR A 25 10.72 9.35 -0.50
C THR A 25 10.19 8.22 0.40
N ILE A 26 9.21 8.52 1.23
CA ILE A 26 8.60 7.51 2.09
C ILE A 26 7.80 6.51 1.26
N ILE A 27 7.08 6.98 0.24
CA ILE A 27 6.33 6.09 -0.64
C ILE A 27 7.28 5.16 -1.39
N ILE A 28 8.44 5.67 -1.81
CA ILE A 28 9.46 4.84 -2.46
C ILE A 28 9.94 3.76 -1.49
N GLU A 29 10.16 4.09 -0.22
CA GLU A 29 10.50 3.08 0.79
C GLU A 29 9.41 2.02 0.91
N TRP A 30 8.16 2.44 0.88
CA TRP A 30 7.03 1.50 0.93
C TRP A 30 7.07 0.55 -0.26
N ILE A 31 7.43 1.04 -1.44
CA ILE A 31 7.58 0.20 -2.62
C ILE A 31 8.72 -0.80 -2.41
N GLU A 32 9.84 -0.34 -1.88
CA GLU A 32 11.01 -1.18 -1.65
C GLU A 32 10.75 -2.28 -0.63
N HIS A 33 9.88 -2.01 0.34
CA HIS A 33 9.55 -2.98 1.39
C HIS A 33 8.25 -3.73 1.13
N ASP A 34 7.74 -3.65 -0.09
CA ASP A 34 6.52 -4.35 -0.51
C ASP A 34 5.28 -3.97 0.30
N VAL A 35 5.27 -2.74 0.84
CA VAL A 35 4.06 -2.21 1.48
C VAL A 35 3.01 -1.96 0.40
N VAL A 36 3.44 -1.45 -0.76
CA VAL A 36 2.56 -1.23 -1.90
C VAL A 36 3.26 -1.75 -3.16
N SER A 37 2.47 -2.11 -4.17
CA SER A 37 2.96 -2.56 -5.46
C SER A 37 3.04 -1.39 -6.42
N ALA A 38 4.08 -1.36 -7.23
CA ALA A 38 4.27 -0.25 -8.16
C ALA A 38 4.92 -0.73 -9.44
N LYS A 39 4.78 0.08 -10.47
CA LYS A 39 5.52 -0.11 -11.70
C LYS A 39 6.24 1.19 -12.05
N ILE A 40 7.25 1.09 -12.86
CA ILE A 40 8.00 2.24 -13.35
C ILE A 40 7.63 2.44 -14.82
N GLN A 41 7.28 3.67 -15.18
CA GLN A 41 6.96 4.02 -16.55
C GLN A 41 7.43 5.45 -16.76
N ALA A 42 8.20 5.67 -17.84
CA ALA A 42 8.73 6.99 -18.15
C ALA A 42 9.47 7.61 -16.97
N ASP A 43 10.31 6.79 -16.30
CA ASP A 43 11.13 7.19 -15.16
C ASP A 43 10.32 7.67 -13.94
N SER A 44 9.04 7.31 -13.90
CA SER A 44 8.19 7.64 -12.75
C SER A 44 7.57 6.39 -12.17
N TYR A 45 7.33 6.44 -10.87
CA TYR A 45 6.66 5.35 -10.18
C TYR A 45 5.15 5.55 -10.19
N TYR A 46 4.44 4.46 -10.40
CA TYR A 46 2.98 4.42 -10.34
C TYR A 46 2.55 3.29 -9.43
N VAL A 47 1.79 3.62 -8.40
CA VAL A 47 1.33 2.66 -7.40
C VAL A 47 -0.02 2.10 -7.82
N ALA A 48 -0.20 0.79 -7.64
CA ALA A 48 -1.47 0.15 -7.99
C ALA A 48 -2.60 0.73 -7.15
N ALA A 49 -3.71 1.04 -7.82
CA ALA A 49 -4.86 1.65 -7.14
C ALA A 49 -5.43 0.76 -6.06
N TYR A 50 -5.37 -0.56 -6.24
CA TYR A 50 -5.88 -1.49 -5.22
C TYR A 50 -5.06 -1.46 -3.93
N ASP A 51 -3.87 -0.84 -3.96
CA ASP A 51 -3.03 -0.70 -2.77
C ASP A 51 -3.21 0.64 -2.06
N ILE A 52 -4.13 1.50 -2.52
CA ILE A 52 -4.34 2.79 -1.87
C ILE A 52 -4.79 2.62 -0.42
N ALA A 53 -5.68 1.66 -0.16
CA ALA A 53 -6.13 1.38 1.21
C ALA A 53 -4.95 0.94 2.07
N ARG A 54 -4.06 0.12 1.50
CA ARG A 54 -2.86 -0.34 2.20
C ARG A 54 -1.92 0.83 2.49
N ALA A 55 -1.77 1.74 1.53
CA ALA A 55 -0.97 2.95 1.72
C ALA A 55 -1.54 3.84 2.82
N LYS A 56 -2.86 3.96 2.89
CA LYS A 56 -3.51 4.72 3.96
C LYS A 56 -3.24 4.09 5.32
N SER A 57 -3.30 2.77 5.41
CA SER A 57 -2.97 2.05 6.65
C SER A 57 -1.51 2.28 7.05
N ALA A 58 -0.60 2.24 6.05
CA ALA A 58 0.82 2.49 6.30
C ALA A 58 1.03 3.89 6.85
N MET A 59 0.37 4.86 6.27
CA MET A 59 0.48 6.25 6.71
C MET A 59 0.04 6.41 8.17
N ARG A 60 -1.08 5.76 8.52
CA ARG A 60 -1.57 5.82 9.91
C ARG A 60 -0.61 5.15 10.88
N LEU A 61 -0.07 3.99 10.52
CA LEU A 61 0.90 3.28 11.37
C LEU A 61 2.15 4.12 11.58
N MET A 62 2.65 4.73 10.52
CA MET A 62 3.82 5.59 10.60
C MET A 62 3.57 6.78 11.52
N ARG A 63 2.43 7.43 11.34
CA ARG A 63 2.10 8.63 12.08
C ARG A 63 1.78 8.33 13.55
N ASP A 64 1.01 7.29 13.80
CA ASP A 64 0.49 7.00 15.15
C ASP A 64 1.45 6.20 16.00
N LEU A 65 2.25 5.31 15.40
CA LEU A 65 3.15 4.41 16.11
C LEU A 65 4.63 4.68 15.83
N ASP A 66 4.93 5.58 14.91
CA ASP A 66 6.30 5.95 14.57
C ASP A 66 7.13 4.72 14.16
N VAL A 67 6.52 3.80 13.41
CA VAL A 67 7.22 2.61 12.93
C VAL A 67 7.78 2.85 11.53
N ASN A 68 8.90 2.18 11.21
CA ASN A 68 9.53 2.34 9.91
C ASN A 68 8.87 1.45 8.86
N SER A 69 9.28 1.61 7.59
CA SER A 69 8.67 0.94 6.46
C SER A 69 8.78 -0.58 6.56
N SER A 70 9.89 -1.08 7.05
CA SER A 70 10.08 -2.52 7.20
C SER A 70 9.11 -3.11 8.23
N ALA A 71 8.92 -2.43 9.36
CA ALA A 71 7.95 -2.85 10.38
C ALA A 71 6.52 -2.76 9.86
N ILE A 72 6.20 -1.70 9.10
CA ILE A 72 4.89 -1.53 8.49
C ILE A 72 4.56 -2.72 7.58
N SER A 73 5.52 -3.13 6.75
CA SER A 73 5.36 -4.26 5.86
C SER A 73 4.97 -5.52 6.64
N ILE A 74 5.68 -5.79 7.74
CA ILE A 74 5.42 -6.95 8.58
C ILE A 74 4.04 -6.87 9.22
N ILE A 75 3.69 -5.70 9.77
CA ILE A 75 2.40 -5.50 10.45
C ILE A 75 1.24 -5.73 9.48
N LEU A 76 1.32 -5.15 8.29
CA LEU A 76 0.24 -5.28 7.31
C LEU A 76 0.11 -6.71 6.82
N SER A 77 1.23 -7.39 6.59
CA SER A 77 1.21 -8.78 6.16
C SER A 77 0.60 -9.69 7.22
N LEU A 78 0.94 -9.45 8.49
CA LEU A 78 0.38 -10.23 9.59
C LEU A 78 -1.12 -9.98 9.75
N ARG A 79 -1.55 -8.73 9.61
CA ARG A 79 -2.99 -8.40 9.68
C ARG A 79 -3.78 -9.10 8.59
N GLU A 80 -3.21 -9.14 7.37
CA GLU A 80 -3.85 -9.83 6.25
C GLU A 80 -3.92 -11.33 6.49
N LYS A 81 -2.85 -11.90 7.05
CA LYS A 81 -2.82 -13.33 7.38
C LYS A 81 -3.86 -13.66 8.44
N ILE A 82 -4.00 -12.81 9.45
CA ILE A 82 -5.01 -12.99 10.50
C ILE A 82 -6.41 -12.97 9.89
N LYS A 83 -6.69 -12.03 8.99
CA LYS A 83 -8.00 -11.98 8.32
C LYS A 83 -8.28 -13.23 7.52
N GLU A 84 -7.26 -13.76 6.81
CA GLU A 84 -7.41 -15.00 6.06
C GLU A 84 -7.74 -16.16 6.97
N LEU A 85 -7.03 -16.27 8.09
CA LEU A 85 -7.25 -17.35 9.05
C LEU A 85 -8.61 -17.24 9.73
N GLU A 86 -9.03 -16.03 10.05
CA GLU A 86 -10.36 -15.80 10.62
C GLU A 86 -11.46 -16.23 9.66
N ALA A 87 -11.28 -15.93 8.36
CA ALA A 87 -12.25 -16.35 7.35
C ALA A 87 -12.35 -17.86 7.25
N VAL A 88 -11.21 -18.56 7.30
CA VAL A 88 -11.17 -20.02 7.25
C VAL A 88 -11.86 -20.61 8.49
N VAL A 89 -11.55 -20.09 9.65
CA VAL A 89 -12.18 -20.57 10.90
C VAL A 89 -13.69 -20.34 10.86
N SER A 90 -14.11 -19.18 10.42
CA SER A 90 -15.54 -18.86 10.32
C SER A 90 -16.27 -19.82 9.40
N VAL A 91 -15.67 -20.16 8.25
CA VAL A 91 -16.26 -21.11 7.31
C VAL A 91 -16.33 -22.49 7.93
N ASN A 92 -15.26 -22.93 8.61
CA ASN A 92 -15.19 -24.27 9.18
C ASN A 92 -16.08 -24.47 10.39
N MET A 93 -16.52 -23.39 11.02
CA MET A 93 -17.38 -23.48 12.20
C MET A 93 -18.87 -23.46 11.89
N ARG A 94 -19.22 -23.46 10.64
CA ARG A 94 -20.64 -23.47 10.23
C ARG A 94 -21.22 -24.89 10.23
#